data_1da87eca5440bca50c27120879406ed0
#
_entry.id   1da87eca5440bca50c27120879406ed0
#
_cell.length_a   1.000
_cell.length_b   1.000
_cell.length_c   1.000
_cell.angle_alpha   90.00
_cell.angle_beta   90.00
_cell.angle_gamma   90.00
#
_symmetry.space_group_name_H-M   'P 1'
#
loop_
_entity.id
_entity.type
_entity.pdbx_description
1 polymer ?
#
loop_
_entity_poly.entity_id
_entity_poly.type
_entity_poly.pdbx_seq_one_letter_code
_entity_poly.pdbx_strand_id
1 'polypeptide(L)'
;MTADALPKTANSRDWREIAADLQAIVDTRFVIDDEEMTRPYECDGLSAYREMPNVVVIPNSVDEVCEVLRYCHARAIPVVTRGAGTGLCAGAMPHPEGIVLSMAKFTKILEIDPDSRIARVESGVRNLAISDAAAPYGLFYAPDPSSQIACTIGGNVAENSGGVHCLKYGLTVHNVLEVQLVTMAGERVCVGSEALDGCGLDLLALLTGSEGMLGVVTEVTVKLLPCPQAARVVMAAFDDVQKAGDAVSRIISEGIIPAGLEMMDQLAIVAAEDFVHAGYPVEAEALLLCELDGDEREVQDYAQRVEELMWELGAFQVRVSKTEEEKELFWKGRKSAFPAIGRISPDYYCMDGTIPRKRLAQVLSAMQEMSATYDLRVANVFHAGDGNLHPLILFDANVPGEFERAEAFGAVSYTHLRAHETQEVISYA
;
A
#
# COMPACT_ATOMS: atom_id res chain seq x y z
N MET A 1 4.25 -26.81 -7.64
CA MET A 1 5.70 -26.93 -7.82
C MET A 1 6.30 -26.74 -6.45
N THR A 2 6.76 -27.82 -5.82
CA THR A 2 7.49 -27.74 -4.55
C THR A 2 8.72 -26.86 -4.77
N ALA A 3 8.87 -25.84 -3.94
CA ALA A 3 10.09 -25.04 -3.90
C ALA A 3 11.24 -25.98 -3.53
N ASP A 4 11.95 -26.47 -4.55
CA ASP A 4 13.23 -27.11 -4.35
C ASP A 4 14.14 -26.08 -3.69
N ALA A 5 14.49 -26.36 -2.44
CA ALA A 5 15.47 -25.57 -1.70
C ALA A 5 16.73 -25.43 -2.58
N LEU A 6 17.07 -24.20 -2.92
CA LEU A 6 18.32 -23.88 -3.59
C LEU A 6 19.46 -24.61 -2.85
N PRO A 7 20.40 -25.26 -3.53
CA PRO A 7 21.47 -25.97 -2.88
C PRO A 7 22.21 -24.99 -1.98
N LYS A 8 22.28 -25.29 -0.68
CA LYS A 8 23.12 -24.56 0.27
C LYS A 8 24.56 -24.65 -0.26
N THR A 9 25.01 -23.60 -0.94
CA THR A 9 26.40 -23.48 -1.34
C THR A 9 27.23 -23.40 -0.07
N ALA A 10 28.12 -24.37 0.12
CA ALA A 10 28.97 -24.54 1.29
C ALA A 10 30.07 -23.47 1.31
N ASN A 11 29.72 -22.25 1.68
CA ASN A 11 30.58 -21.23 2.25
C ASN A 11 29.74 -20.49 3.27
N SER A 12 29.60 -21.06 4.47
CA SER A 12 28.89 -20.39 5.58
C SER A 12 29.69 -19.14 5.93
N ARG A 13 29.13 -17.96 5.58
CA ARG A 13 29.69 -16.67 6.01
C ARG A 13 29.79 -16.65 7.53
N ASP A 14 30.87 -16.10 8.06
CA ASP A 14 30.96 -15.81 9.48
C ASP A 14 30.20 -14.50 9.80
N TRP A 15 28.95 -14.65 10.23
CA TRP A 15 28.08 -13.51 10.53
C TRP A 15 28.56 -12.69 11.72
N ARG A 16 29.37 -13.27 12.63
CA ARG A 16 29.99 -12.53 13.75
C ARG A 16 31.09 -11.62 13.26
N GLU A 17 31.90 -12.10 12.31
CA GLU A 17 32.93 -11.26 11.68
C GLU A 17 32.27 -10.12 10.88
N ILE A 18 31.23 -10.43 10.10
CA ILE A 18 30.48 -9.42 9.34
C ILE A 18 29.86 -8.37 10.27
N ALA A 19 29.24 -8.79 11.38
CA ALA A 19 28.67 -7.87 12.35
C ALA A 19 29.75 -6.96 12.97
N ALA A 20 30.91 -7.52 13.32
CA ALA A 20 32.05 -6.76 13.87
C ALA A 20 32.60 -5.73 12.85
N ASP A 21 32.71 -6.10 11.57
CA ASP A 21 33.11 -5.18 10.50
C ASP A 21 32.09 -4.05 10.32
N LEU A 22 30.79 -4.36 10.34
CA LEU A 22 29.72 -3.37 10.23
C LEU A 22 29.66 -2.45 11.46
N GLN A 23 30.04 -2.93 12.65
CA GLN A 23 30.16 -2.13 13.86
C GLN A 23 31.36 -1.13 13.81
N ALA A 24 32.28 -1.31 12.87
CA ALA A 24 33.30 -0.31 12.61
C ALA A 24 32.79 0.83 11.70
N ILE A 25 31.69 0.63 10.99
CA ILE A 25 31.06 1.61 10.10
C ILE A 25 29.92 2.34 10.82
N VAL A 26 29.05 1.59 11.52
CA VAL A 26 27.87 2.09 12.23
C VAL A 26 28.05 1.86 13.72
N ASP A 27 27.56 2.78 14.56
CA ASP A 27 27.61 2.64 16.03
C ASP A 27 27.12 1.24 16.45
N THR A 28 27.90 0.59 17.30
CA THR A 28 27.71 -0.81 17.74
C THR A 28 26.31 -1.11 18.26
N ARG A 29 25.61 -0.11 18.83
CA ARG A 29 24.22 -0.22 19.32
C ARG A 29 23.21 -0.42 18.20
N PHE A 30 23.59 -0.14 16.97
CA PHE A 30 22.72 -0.13 15.79
C PHE A 30 23.14 -1.15 14.73
N VAL A 31 24.01 -2.08 15.11
CA VAL A 31 24.29 -3.33 14.40
C VAL A 31 23.85 -4.46 15.31
N ILE A 32 22.75 -5.10 14.97
CA ILE A 32 22.04 -6.07 15.80
C ILE A 32 22.26 -7.47 15.18
N ASP A 33 22.88 -8.37 15.95
CA ASP A 33 23.16 -9.77 15.58
C ASP A 33 22.62 -10.78 16.62
N ASP A 34 21.90 -10.28 17.61
CA ASP A 34 21.22 -11.10 18.62
C ASP A 34 19.85 -11.57 18.08
N GLU A 35 19.57 -12.88 18.16
CA GLU A 35 18.38 -13.50 17.59
C GLU A 35 17.06 -12.93 18.17
N GLU A 36 17.01 -12.64 19.47
CA GLU A 36 15.81 -12.09 20.08
C GLU A 36 15.54 -10.66 19.60
N MET A 37 16.60 -9.87 19.43
CA MET A 37 16.53 -8.48 18.98
C MET A 37 16.29 -8.35 17.47
N THR A 38 16.69 -9.34 16.66
CA THR A 38 16.44 -9.34 15.22
C THR A 38 15.05 -9.86 14.85
N ARG A 39 14.37 -10.59 15.75
CA ARG A 39 13.03 -11.17 15.53
C ARG A 39 11.97 -10.19 15.02
N PRO A 40 11.90 -8.91 15.45
CA PRO A 40 10.93 -7.93 14.89
C PRO A 40 11.10 -7.65 13.39
N TYR A 41 12.19 -8.11 12.79
CA TYR A 41 12.52 -7.92 11.38
C TYR A 41 12.32 -9.18 10.54
N GLU A 42 11.84 -10.31 11.11
CA GLU A 42 11.71 -11.61 10.44
C GLU A 42 10.70 -11.65 9.30
N CYS A 43 9.78 -10.69 9.25
CA CYS A 43 8.76 -10.57 8.21
C CYS A 43 8.38 -9.09 7.99
N ASP A 44 7.61 -8.81 6.97
CA ASP A 44 6.86 -7.57 6.79
C ASP A 44 5.39 -7.73 7.18
N GLY A 45 4.47 -6.97 6.56
CA GLY A 45 3.03 -7.11 6.80
C GLY A 45 2.44 -8.43 6.28
N LEU A 46 3.12 -9.10 5.35
CA LEU A 46 2.77 -10.46 4.92
C LEU A 46 3.40 -11.50 5.87
N SER A 47 2.83 -11.62 7.06
CA SER A 47 3.36 -12.43 8.15
C SER A 47 3.32 -13.96 7.91
N ALA A 48 2.74 -14.39 6.78
CA ALA A 48 2.71 -15.79 6.35
C ALA A 48 4.11 -16.34 6.04
N TYR A 49 5.02 -15.48 5.60
CA TYR A 49 6.41 -15.84 5.30
C TYR A 49 7.34 -15.18 6.30
N ARG A 50 8.34 -15.95 6.77
CA ARG A 50 9.30 -15.47 7.78
C ARG A 50 10.69 -16.00 7.48
N GLU A 51 11.68 -15.15 7.66
CA GLU A 51 13.09 -15.50 7.61
C GLU A 51 13.84 -14.69 8.67
N MET A 52 14.61 -15.35 9.52
CA MET A 52 15.37 -14.66 10.55
C MET A 52 16.55 -13.90 9.93
N PRO A 53 16.70 -12.59 10.16
CA PRO A 53 17.84 -11.86 9.67
C PRO A 53 19.11 -12.25 10.42
N ASN A 54 20.23 -12.40 9.69
CA ASN A 54 21.54 -12.65 10.30
C ASN A 54 22.07 -11.42 11.03
N VAL A 55 21.91 -10.23 10.42
CA VAL A 55 22.32 -8.94 10.97
C VAL A 55 21.33 -7.87 10.51
N VAL A 56 20.96 -6.99 11.44
CA VAL A 56 20.18 -5.77 11.14
C VAL A 56 21.08 -4.56 11.39
N VAL A 57 21.18 -3.69 10.39
CA VAL A 57 21.99 -2.45 10.47
C VAL A 57 21.05 -1.25 10.38
N ILE A 58 21.19 -0.30 11.31
CA ILE A 58 20.35 0.91 11.40
C ILE A 58 21.26 2.15 11.31
N PRO A 59 21.64 2.58 10.10
CA PRO A 59 22.54 3.71 9.90
C PRO A 59 21.90 5.03 10.35
N ASN A 60 22.75 6.01 10.70
CA ASN A 60 22.34 7.32 11.17
C ASN A 60 22.65 8.44 10.17
N SER A 61 23.38 8.12 9.11
CA SER A 61 23.78 9.07 8.07
C SER A 61 23.87 8.42 6.69
N VAL A 62 23.75 9.23 5.64
CA VAL A 62 23.94 8.76 4.26
C VAL A 62 25.35 8.24 4.02
N ASP A 63 26.37 8.78 4.71
CA ASP A 63 27.75 8.28 4.63
C ASP A 63 27.83 6.84 5.13
N GLU A 64 27.22 6.54 6.29
CA GLU A 64 27.14 5.17 6.81
C GLU A 64 26.41 4.23 5.84
N VAL A 65 25.31 4.66 5.21
CA VAL A 65 24.62 3.89 4.16
C VAL A 65 25.58 3.57 3.01
N CYS A 66 26.32 4.58 2.51
CA CYS A 66 27.28 4.38 1.42
C CYS A 66 28.37 3.36 1.79
N GLU A 67 28.89 3.43 3.01
CA GLU A 67 29.97 2.53 3.46
C GLU A 67 29.45 1.10 3.68
N VAL A 68 28.28 0.92 4.28
CA VAL A 68 27.62 -0.39 4.45
C VAL A 68 27.38 -1.06 3.09
N LEU A 69 26.83 -0.30 2.11
CA LEU A 69 26.57 -0.84 0.78
C LEU A 69 27.86 -1.23 0.05
N ARG A 70 28.93 -0.40 0.12
CA ARG A 70 30.25 -0.75 -0.44
C ARG A 70 30.83 -2.02 0.18
N TYR A 71 30.71 -2.13 1.52
CA TYR A 71 31.14 -3.31 2.24
C TYR A 71 30.42 -4.57 1.77
N CYS A 72 29.09 -4.52 1.69
CA CYS A 72 28.25 -5.62 1.22
C CYS A 72 28.50 -5.96 -0.25
N HIS A 73 28.61 -4.95 -1.11
CA HIS A 73 28.89 -5.13 -2.54
C HIS A 73 30.23 -5.84 -2.77
N ALA A 74 31.31 -5.41 -2.10
CA ALA A 74 32.63 -6.01 -2.22
C ALA A 74 32.67 -7.50 -1.79
N ARG A 75 31.73 -7.93 -0.97
CA ARG A 75 31.62 -9.31 -0.43
C ARG A 75 30.45 -10.10 -1.01
N ALA A 76 29.73 -9.54 -1.98
CA ALA A 76 28.51 -10.11 -2.56
C ALA A 76 27.46 -10.50 -1.48
N ILE A 77 27.31 -9.67 -0.44
CA ILE A 77 26.31 -9.85 0.60
C ILE A 77 25.01 -9.18 0.13
N PRO A 78 23.88 -9.91 0.00
CA PRO A 78 22.60 -9.31 -0.27
C PRO A 78 22.16 -8.31 0.80
N VAL A 79 21.51 -7.22 0.39
CA VAL A 79 21.00 -6.22 1.30
C VAL A 79 19.50 -6.07 1.06
N VAL A 80 18.71 -6.27 2.09
CA VAL A 80 17.29 -5.97 2.08
C VAL A 80 17.06 -4.64 2.80
N THR A 81 16.61 -3.63 2.06
CA THR A 81 16.28 -2.34 2.64
C THR A 81 14.91 -2.39 3.29
N ARG A 82 14.79 -1.83 4.51
CA ARG A 82 13.54 -1.83 5.27
C ARG A 82 13.18 -0.43 5.75
N GLY A 83 11.96 0.01 5.43
CA GLY A 83 11.27 1.13 6.07
C GLY A 83 10.56 0.66 7.35
N ALA A 84 9.24 0.81 7.40
CA ALA A 84 8.42 0.33 8.52
C ALA A 84 8.04 -1.17 8.43
N GLY A 85 8.24 -1.82 7.27
CA GLY A 85 7.84 -3.21 7.05
C GLY A 85 6.33 -3.41 7.02
N THR A 86 5.58 -2.45 6.49
CA THR A 86 4.12 -2.51 6.35
C THR A 86 3.66 -3.09 5.01
N GLY A 87 4.58 -3.38 4.09
CA GLY A 87 4.31 -3.99 2.79
C GLY A 87 3.70 -5.38 2.92
N LEU A 88 2.95 -5.81 1.89
CA LEU A 88 2.23 -7.10 1.86
C LEU A 88 2.75 -8.04 0.76
N CYS A 89 3.96 -7.77 0.23
CA CYS A 89 4.56 -8.52 -0.87
C CYS A 89 5.89 -9.22 -0.50
N ALA A 90 6.23 -9.27 0.78
CA ALA A 90 7.49 -9.79 1.31
C ALA A 90 8.75 -9.01 0.87
N GLY A 91 8.60 -7.78 0.35
CA GLY A 91 9.72 -6.94 -0.13
C GLY A 91 10.71 -6.54 0.96
N ALA A 92 10.27 -6.50 2.22
CA ALA A 92 11.15 -6.23 3.37
C ALA A 92 11.51 -7.49 4.18
N MET A 93 11.19 -8.69 3.68
CA MET A 93 11.58 -9.96 4.30
C MET A 93 13.09 -10.19 4.17
N PRO A 94 13.78 -10.61 5.25
CA PRO A 94 15.21 -10.86 5.21
C PRO A 94 15.62 -11.89 4.15
N HIS A 95 16.83 -11.71 3.61
CA HIS A 95 17.45 -12.73 2.76
C HIS A 95 18.33 -13.66 3.62
N PRO A 96 18.25 -15.01 3.48
CA PRO A 96 18.98 -15.97 4.34
C PRO A 96 20.52 -15.80 4.30
N GLU A 97 21.06 -15.21 3.24
CA GLU A 97 22.49 -14.93 3.09
C GLU A 97 22.81 -13.42 3.09
N GLY A 98 21.90 -12.58 3.60
CA GLY A 98 21.98 -11.13 3.55
C GLY A 98 21.88 -10.45 4.90
N ILE A 99 21.89 -9.11 4.84
CA ILE A 99 21.59 -8.23 5.97
C ILE A 99 20.29 -7.46 5.72
N VAL A 100 19.67 -7.00 6.79
CA VAL A 100 18.60 -6.00 6.74
C VAL A 100 19.20 -4.62 7.01
N LEU A 101 18.97 -3.67 6.11
CA LEU A 101 19.35 -2.27 6.25
C LEU A 101 18.11 -1.44 6.57
N SER A 102 17.94 -1.04 7.83
CA SER A 102 16.77 -0.31 8.30
C SER A 102 16.98 1.19 8.23
N MET A 103 16.10 1.88 7.50
CA MET A 103 16.11 3.35 7.36
C MET A 103 15.32 4.08 8.47
N ALA A 104 15.02 3.40 9.58
CA ALA A 104 14.16 3.90 10.65
C ALA A 104 14.64 5.20 11.33
N LYS A 105 15.91 5.58 11.18
CA LYS A 105 16.45 6.83 11.74
C LYS A 105 16.40 8.03 10.80
N PHE A 106 16.07 7.84 9.55
CA PHE A 106 15.96 8.90 8.56
C PHE A 106 14.58 9.57 8.66
N THR A 107 14.32 10.30 9.74
CA THR A 107 12.97 10.77 10.10
C THR A 107 12.79 12.29 10.07
N LYS A 108 13.75 13.03 9.50
CA LYS A 108 13.66 14.48 9.46
C LYS A 108 12.82 14.97 8.29
N ILE A 109 11.94 15.91 8.56
CA ILE A 109 11.34 16.80 7.55
C ILE A 109 12.36 17.91 7.32
N LEU A 110 13.00 17.89 6.15
CA LEU A 110 14.11 18.80 5.85
C LEU A 110 13.60 20.18 5.45
N GLU A 111 12.48 20.21 4.70
CA GLU A 111 11.91 21.45 4.20
C GLU A 111 10.42 21.27 3.88
N ILE A 112 9.64 22.30 4.17
CA ILE A 112 8.29 22.52 3.62
C ILE A 112 8.34 23.88 2.94
N ASP A 113 8.17 23.91 1.61
CA ASP A 113 8.05 25.12 0.83
C ASP A 113 6.59 25.32 0.36
N PRO A 114 5.83 26.21 1.01
CA PRO A 114 4.44 26.43 0.64
C PRO A 114 4.28 27.16 -0.71
N ASP A 115 5.26 27.95 -1.11
CA ASP A 115 5.21 28.74 -2.35
C ASP A 115 5.37 27.81 -3.57
N SER A 116 6.33 26.90 -3.51
CA SER A 116 6.55 25.86 -4.53
C SER A 116 5.63 24.65 -4.33
N ARG A 117 4.96 24.53 -3.18
CA ARG A 117 4.11 23.40 -2.78
C ARG A 117 4.86 22.08 -2.82
N ILE A 118 6.00 22.03 -2.19
CA ILE A 118 6.82 20.83 -2.06
C ILE A 118 7.18 20.56 -0.60
N ALA A 119 7.48 19.30 -0.31
CA ALA A 119 8.12 18.87 0.92
C ALA A 119 9.34 18.02 0.59
N ARG A 120 10.50 18.32 1.21
CA ARG A 120 11.69 17.50 1.16
C ARG A 120 11.90 16.81 2.51
N VAL A 121 11.96 15.48 2.48
CA VAL A 121 11.94 14.65 3.69
C VAL A 121 12.92 13.48 3.58
N GLU A 122 13.44 13.01 4.71
CA GLU A 122 14.21 11.78 4.77
C GLU A 122 13.30 10.55 4.58
N SER A 123 13.85 9.46 4.05
CA SER A 123 13.11 8.26 3.62
C SER A 123 12.34 7.52 4.72
N GLY A 124 12.74 7.64 5.97
CA GLY A 124 12.06 7.07 7.14
C GLY A 124 10.94 7.93 7.73
N VAL A 125 10.65 9.11 7.14
CA VAL A 125 9.51 9.94 7.55
C VAL A 125 8.21 9.18 7.26
N ARG A 126 7.30 9.14 8.24
CA ARG A 126 5.98 8.52 8.06
C ARG A 126 5.15 9.31 7.05
N ASN A 127 4.41 8.61 6.21
CA ASN A 127 3.58 9.22 5.18
C ASN A 127 2.69 10.33 5.74
N LEU A 128 1.87 10.05 6.77
CA LEU A 128 0.95 11.00 7.39
C LEU A 128 1.68 12.22 7.99
N ALA A 129 2.89 12.04 8.50
CA ALA A 129 3.66 13.15 9.11
C ALA A 129 4.01 14.26 8.12
N ILE A 130 4.05 13.96 6.81
CA ILE A 130 4.24 14.96 5.76
C ILE A 130 3.02 15.88 5.68
N SER A 131 1.82 15.30 5.68
CA SER A 131 0.56 16.07 5.71
C SER A 131 0.41 16.87 6.99
N ASP A 132 0.74 16.28 8.17
CA ASP A 132 0.69 16.97 9.45
C ASP A 132 1.61 18.22 9.46
N ALA A 133 2.81 18.11 8.86
CA ALA A 133 3.74 19.23 8.77
C ALA A 133 3.31 20.28 7.74
N ALA A 134 2.58 19.89 6.68
CA ALA A 134 2.08 20.78 5.64
C ALA A 134 0.75 21.47 6.02
N ALA A 135 -0.03 20.89 6.94
CA ALA A 135 -1.35 21.37 7.35
C ALA A 135 -1.40 22.85 7.80
N PRO A 136 -0.40 23.40 8.55
CA PRO A 136 -0.39 24.82 8.90
C PRO A 136 -0.39 25.77 7.71
N TYR A 137 -0.01 25.28 6.53
CA TYR A 137 0.00 26.04 5.27
C TYR A 137 -1.23 25.77 4.39
N GLY A 138 -2.20 25.00 4.89
CA GLY A 138 -3.36 24.57 4.10
C GLY A 138 -3.03 23.59 2.97
N LEU A 139 -1.96 22.81 3.16
CA LEU A 139 -1.45 21.85 2.19
C LEU A 139 -1.47 20.42 2.77
N PHE A 140 -1.46 19.42 1.89
CA PHE A 140 -1.36 18.01 2.26
C PHE A 140 -0.61 17.17 1.20
N TYR A 141 -0.11 16.02 1.59
CA TYR A 141 0.45 15.01 0.71
C TYR A 141 -0.65 14.00 0.36
N ALA A 142 -0.95 13.85 -0.92
CA ALA A 142 -2.18 13.17 -1.35
C ALA A 142 -2.17 11.64 -1.26
N PRO A 143 -1.09 10.89 -1.62
CA PRO A 143 -1.10 9.45 -1.47
C PRO A 143 -1.26 9.02 0.00
N ASP A 144 -2.32 8.25 0.27
CA ASP A 144 -2.74 7.92 1.63
C ASP A 144 -2.96 6.40 1.83
N PRO A 145 -1.90 5.59 1.75
CA PRO A 145 -2.03 4.16 2.00
C PRO A 145 -2.66 3.90 3.37
N SER A 146 -3.40 2.80 3.52
CA SER A 146 -4.08 2.44 4.77
C SER A 146 -3.11 2.40 5.97
N SER A 147 -1.85 2.13 5.71
CA SER A 147 -0.76 2.14 6.69
C SER A 147 -0.09 3.51 6.91
N GLN A 148 -0.63 4.62 6.41
CA GLN A 148 0.00 5.96 6.42
C GLN A 148 0.49 6.44 7.79
N ILE A 149 -0.11 5.96 8.87
CA ILE A 149 0.31 6.27 10.24
C ILE A 149 1.64 5.63 10.62
N ALA A 150 2.07 4.60 9.91
CA ALA A 150 3.25 3.78 10.18
C ALA A 150 4.21 3.71 8.99
N CYS A 151 3.73 3.53 7.76
CA CYS A 151 4.57 3.38 6.58
C CYS A 151 5.44 4.62 6.34
N THR A 152 6.61 4.40 5.73
CA THR A 152 7.59 5.46 5.47
C THR A 152 7.58 5.88 4.00
N ILE A 153 7.94 7.13 3.73
CA ILE A 153 7.95 7.66 2.36
C ILE A 153 8.93 6.90 1.44
N GLY A 154 10.07 6.46 1.96
CA GLY A 154 11.00 5.62 1.19
C GLY A 154 10.41 4.26 0.83
N GLY A 155 9.62 3.66 1.74
CA GLY A 155 8.83 2.46 1.44
C GLY A 155 7.73 2.72 0.43
N ASN A 156 7.05 3.87 0.52
CA ASN A 156 6.04 4.25 -0.47
C ASN A 156 6.64 4.41 -1.88
N VAL A 157 7.85 4.97 -1.99
CA VAL A 157 8.57 5.04 -3.27
C VAL A 157 8.94 3.64 -3.76
N ALA A 158 9.45 2.77 -2.88
CA ALA A 158 9.85 1.42 -3.26
C ALA A 158 8.67 0.59 -3.81
N GLU A 159 7.48 0.70 -3.19
CA GLU A 159 6.28 -0.07 -3.54
C GLU A 159 5.35 0.66 -4.55
N ASN A 160 5.62 1.93 -4.89
CA ASN A 160 4.67 2.79 -5.59
C ASN A 160 3.31 2.82 -4.88
N SER A 161 3.31 3.02 -3.57
CA SER A 161 2.12 2.87 -2.74
C SER A 161 0.98 3.80 -3.19
N GLY A 162 -0.22 3.24 -3.17
CA GLY A 162 -1.46 3.95 -3.38
C GLY A 162 -2.30 4.04 -2.10
N GLY A 163 -3.56 4.42 -2.25
CA GLY A 163 -4.52 4.54 -1.16
C GLY A 163 -5.90 4.88 -1.69
N VAL A 164 -6.78 5.30 -0.80
CA VAL A 164 -8.18 5.62 -1.10
C VAL A 164 -8.33 6.71 -2.17
N HIS A 165 -7.42 7.69 -2.16
CA HIS A 165 -7.54 8.90 -2.98
C HIS A 165 -6.77 8.83 -4.31
N CYS A 166 -6.25 7.64 -4.69
CA CYS A 166 -5.47 7.47 -5.91
C CYS A 166 -6.23 7.74 -7.20
N LEU A 167 -7.55 7.49 -7.22
CA LEU A 167 -8.38 7.76 -8.39
C LEU A 167 -8.28 9.22 -8.85
N LYS A 168 -8.29 10.18 -7.92
CA LYS A 168 -8.23 11.60 -8.20
C LYS A 168 -6.82 12.16 -8.20
N TYR A 169 -6.00 11.73 -7.24
CA TYR A 169 -4.72 12.36 -6.94
C TYR A 169 -3.51 11.54 -7.39
N GLY A 170 -3.74 10.31 -7.86
CA GLY A 170 -2.68 9.43 -8.34
C GLY A 170 -1.93 8.69 -7.23
N LEU A 171 -1.06 7.80 -7.65
CA LEU A 171 -0.16 7.00 -6.83
C LEU A 171 1.07 7.81 -6.39
N THR A 172 1.97 7.20 -5.64
CA THR A 172 3.25 7.79 -5.22
C THR A 172 4.04 8.33 -6.41
N VAL A 173 4.14 7.60 -7.53
CA VAL A 173 4.86 8.02 -8.75
C VAL A 173 4.38 9.35 -9.32
N HIS A 174 3.10 9.69 -9.18
CA HIS A 174 2.54 10.96 -9.66
C HIS A 174 2.79 12.14 -8.71
N ASN A 175 3.27 11.87 -7.50
CA ASN A 175 3.41 12.84 -6.42
C ASN A 175 4.85 13.00 -5.92
N VAL A 176 5.79 12.20 -6.44
CA VAL A 176 7.24 12.34 -6.19
C VAL A 176 7.85 13.19 -7.29
N LEU A 177 8.72 14.14 -6.92
CA LEU A 177 9.42 15.04 -7.83
C LEU A 177 10.91 14.71 -7.94
N GLU A 178 11.54 14.34 -6.81
CA GLU A 178 12.95 14.01 -6.74
C GLU A 178 13.19 12.93 -5.69
N VAL A 179 14.14 12.05 -5.97
CA VAL A 179 14.62 11.03 -5.04
C VAL A 179 16.14 11.06 -4.97
N GLN A 180 16.67 11.14 -3.76
CA GLN A 180 18.07 10.84 -3.51
C GLN A 180 18.22 9.40 -3.05
N LEU A 181 19.11 8.66 -3.68
CA LEU A 181 19.36 7.26 -3.37
C LEU A 181 20.86 6.94 -3.36
N VAL A 182 21.20 5.81 -2.75
CA VAL A 182 22.53 5.22 -2.77
C VAL A 182 22.48 3.90 -3.51
N THR A 183 23.30 3.75 -4.55
CA THR A 183 23.43 2.49 -5.31
C THR A 183 24.18 1.43 -4.50
N MET A 184 24.13 0.15 -4.92
CA MET A 184 24.92 -0.91 -4.28
C MET A 184 26.43 -0.65 -4.31
N ALA A 185 26.93 0.16 -5.27
CA ALA A 185 28.34 0.60 -5.28
C ALA A 185 28.65 1.67 -4.21
N GLY A 186 27.66 2.10 -3.43
CA GLY A 186 27.79 3.17 -2.44
C GLY A 186 27.93 4.55 -3.07
N GLU A 187 27.40 4.75 -4.27
CA GLU A 187 27.38 6.03 -4.98
C GLU A 187 26.04 6.73 -4.74
N ARG A 188 26.10 8.03 -4.43
CA ARG A 188 24.91 8.87 -4.30
C ARG A 188 24.42 9.29 -5.67
N VAL A 189 23.14 9.13 -5.91
CA VAL A 189 22.47 9.51 -7.15
C VAL A 189 21.24 10.34 -6.80
N CYS A 190 21.03 11.42 -7.55
CA CYS A 190 19.80 12.21 -7.50
C CYS A 190 19.03 11.97 -8.80
N VAL A 191 17.75 11.62 -8.69
CA VAL A 191 16.84 11.34 -9.80
C VAL A 191 15.63 12.25 -9.70
N GLY A 192 15.30 12.96 -10.78
CA GLY A 192 14.25 13.96 -10.80
C GLY A 192 14.77 15.36 -10.49
N SER A 193 13.87 16.26 -10.19
CA SER A 193 14.14 17.65 -9.78
C SER A 193 12.91 18.23 -9.09
N GLU A 194 13.04 19.41 -8.47
CA GLU A 194 11.88 20.12 -7.90
C GLU A 194 10.89 20.65 -8.96
N ALA A 195 11.27 20.60 -10.25
CA ALA A 195 10.38 20.94 -11.34
C ALA A 195 9.40 19.80 -11.66
N LEU A 196 8.23 20.17 -12.20
CA LEU A 196 7.19 19.20 -12.58
C LEU A 196 7.55 18.36 -13.81
N ASP A 197 8.57 18.77 -14.55
CA ASP A 197 9.08 18.06 -15.72
C ASP A 197 10.60 17.86 -15.61
N GLY A 198 11.08 16.77 -16.16
CA GLY A 198 12.49 16.41 -16.18
C GLY A 198 13.01 16.26 -17.61
N CYS A 199 14.33 16.46 -17.81
CA CYS A 199 14.97 16.22 -19.08
C CYS A 199 15.33 14.74 -19.24
N GLY A 200 15.02 14.14 -20.40
CA GLY A 200 15.46 12.80 -20.76
C GLY A 200 14.48 11.69 -20.38
N LEU A 201 15.02 10.55 -19.95
CA LEU A 201 14.20 9.39 -19.54
C LEU A 201 13.58 9.64 -18.17
N ASP A 202 12.35 9.16 -17.99
CA ASP A 202 11.66 9.21 -16.70
C ASP A 202 12.21 8.13 -15.74
N LEU A 203 13.34 8.46 -15.10
CA LEU A 203 13.99 7.58 -14.15
C LEU A 203 13.25 7.54 -12.80
N LEU A 204 12.40 8.54 -12.49
CA LEU A 204 11.54 8.50 -11.31
C LEU A 204 10.51 7.38 -11.43
N ALA A 205 9.87 7.25 -12.59
CA ALA A 205 8.92 6.17 -12.86
C ALA A 205 9.60 4.80 -12.83
N LEU A 206 10.86 4.69 -13.29
CA LEU A 206 11.63 3.45 -13.18
C LEU A 206 11.97 3.09 -11.72
N LEU A 207 12.31 4.09 -10.91
CA LEU A 207 12.73 3.90 -9.52
C LEU A 207 11.53 3.64 -8.59
N THR A 208 10.42 4.33 -8.83
CA THR A 208 9.19 4.19 -8.02
C THR A 208 8.52 2.86 -8.35
N GLY A 209 8.32 2.01 -7.33
CA GLY A 209 7.86 0.64 -7.51
C GLY A 209 8.97 -0.37 -7.84
N SER A 210 10.24 0.00 -7.65
CA SER A 210 11.39 -0.91 -7.88
C SER A 210 11.69 -1.84 -6.69
N GLU A 211 10.90 -1.81 -5.63
CA GLU A 211 11.03 -2.65 -4.43
C GLU A 211 12.44 -2.60 -3.79
N GLY A 212 13.11 -1.43 -3.90
CA GLY A 212 14.49 -1.27 -3.41
C GLY A 212 15.58 -1.94 -4.26
N MET A 213 15.23 -2.56 -5.39
CA MET A 213 16.18 -3.30 -6.23
C MET A 213 17.17 -2.41 -6.98
N LEU A 214 16.89 -1.12 -7.14
CA LEU A 214 17.75 -0.17 -7.86
C LEU A 214 18.64 0.66 -6.94
N GLY A 215 18.36 0.69 -5.66
CA GLY A 215 19.14 1.42 -4.66
C GLY A 215 18.35 1.72 -3.39
N VAL A 216 19.05 2.28 -2.41
CA VAL A 216 18.50 2.64 -1.10
C VAL A 216 18.09 4.12 -1.11
N VAL A 217 16.80 4.40 -1.03
CA VAL A 217 16.25 5.76 -0.96
C VAL A 217 16.63 6.41 0.37
N THR A 218 17.18 7.62 0.32
CA THR A 218 17.60 8.37 1.52
C THR A 218 16.79 9.63 1.75
N GLU A 219 16.43 10.36 0.68
CA GLU A 219 15.59 11.56 0.73
C GLU A 219 14.58 11.53 -0.42
N VAL A 220 13.42 12.15 -0.21
CA VAL A 220 12.33 12.26 -1.19
C VAL A 220 11.79 13.69 -1.19
N THR A 221 11.68 14.29 -2.38
CA THR A 221 10.92 15.53 -2.58
C THR A 221 9.56 15.18 -3.16
N VAL A 222 8.50 15.59 -2.48
CA VAL A 222 7.12 15.31 -2.86
C VAL A 222 6.35 16.58 -3.16
N LYS A 223 5.36 16.46 -4.04
CA LYS A 223 4.39 17.50 -4.34
C LYS A 223 3.35 17.58 -3.23
N LEU A 224 3.01 18.80 -2.80
CA LEU A 224 1.91 19.07 -1.90
C LEU A 224 0.73 19.69 -2.66
N LEU A 225 -0.47 19.33 -2.24
CA LEU A 225 -1.72 19.86 -2.80
C LEU A 225 -2.43 20.74 -1.80
N PRO A 226 -3.19 21.75 -2.25
CA PRO A 226 -4.07 22.52 -1.38
C PRO A 226 -5.16 21.60 -0.77
N CYS A 227 -5.43 21.78 0.53
CA CYS A 227 -6.56 21.11 1.16
C CYS A 227 -7.88 21.49 0.46
N PRO A 228 -8.76 20.52 0.16
CA PRO A 228 -10.06 20.82 -0.44
C PRO A 228 -10.93 21.66 0.51
N GLN A 229 -11.76 22.57 -0.05
CA GLN A 229 -12.63 23.44 0.74
C GLN A 229 -13.78 22.67 1.39
N ALA A 230 -14.25 21.61 0.72
CA ALA A 230 -15.32 20.75 1.21
C ALA A 230 -15.07 19.31 0.79
N ALA A 231 -15.62 18.39 1.57
CA ALA A 231 -15.70 16.97 1.22
C ALA A 231 -17.04 16.38 1.69
N ARG A 232 -17.63 15.46 0.91
CA ARG A 232 -18.85 14.71 1.21
C ARG A 232 -18.66 13.26 0.85
N VAL A 233 -19.23 12.37 1.65
CA VAL A 233 -19.29 10.93 1.35
C VAL A 233 -20.72 10.52 1.07
N VAL A 234 -20.93 9.90 -0.08
CA VAL A 234 -22.17 9.19 -0.43
C VAL A 234 -21.94 7.71 -0.16
N MET A 235 -22.68 7.15 0.77
CA MET A 235 -22.72 5.73 1.08
C MET A 235 -23.93 5.10 0.42
N ALA A 236 -23.74 4.01 -0.32
CA ALA A 236 -24.83 3.30 -0.97
C ALA A 236 -24.73 1.79 -0.77
N ALA A 237 -25.85 1.15 -0.45
CA ALA A 237 -25.95 -0.28 -0.22
C ALA A 237 -26.77 -0.96 -1.34
N PHE A 238 -26.24 -2.10 -1.80
CA PHE A 238 -26.81 -2.88 -2.89
C PHE A 238 -27.07 -4.32 -2.45
N ASP A 239 -28.14 -4.89 -2.99
CA ASP A 239 -28.52 -6.30 -2.85
C ASP A 239 -27.88 -7.20 -3.92
N ASP A 240 -26.99 -6.63 -4.76
CA ASP A 240 -26.31 -7.31 -5.86
C ASP A 240 -24.97 -6.59 -6.15
N VAL A 241 -23.89 -7.34 -6.17
CA VAL A 241 -22.55 -6.89 -6.48
C VAL A 241 -22.44 -6.30 -7.90
N GLN A 242 -23.21 -6.84 -8.87
CA GLN A 242 -23.23 -6.33 -10.24
C GLN A 242 -23.76 -4.89 -10.29
N LYS A 243 -24.85 -4.60 -9.56
CA LYS A 243 -25.41 -3.24 -9.47
C LYS A 243 -24.39 -2.25 -8.92
N ALA A 244 -23.64 -2.65 -7.89
CA ALA A 244 -22.58 -1.82 -7.33
C ALA A 244 -21.45 -1.57 -8.35
N GLY A 245 -21.02 -2.57 -9.09
CA GLY A 245 -20.03 -2.44 -10.18
C GLY A 245 -20.50 -1.53 -11.32
N ASP A 246 -21.78 -1.63 -11.68
CA ASP A 246 -22.40 -0.76 -12.68
C ASP A 246 -22.46 0.69 -12.18
N ALA A 247 -22.71 0.91 -10.88
CA ALA A 247 -22.69 2.23 -10.26
C ALA A 247 -21.29 2.87 -10.32
N VAL A 248 -20.25 2.12 -10.01
CA VAL A 248 -18.85 2.58 -10.16
C VAL A 248 -18.58 3.03 -11.60
N SER A 249 -18.91 2.18 -12.57
CA SER A 249 -18.68 2.46 -13.99
C SER A 249 -19.48 3.68 -14.47
N ARG A 250 -20.72 3.83 -14.00
CA ARG A 250 -21.60 4.91 -14.37
C ARG A 250 -21.14 6.27 -13.85
N ILE A 251 -20.72 6.36 -12.58
CA ILE A 251 -20.19 7.58 -11.98
C ILE A 251 -19.02 8.12 -12.82
N ILE A 252 -18.06 7.25 -13.13
CA ILE A 252 -16.88 7.65 -13.91
C ILE A 252 -17.27 8.05 -15.35
N SER A 253 -18.20 7.32 -15.98
CA SER A 253 -18.62 7.62 -17.36
C SER A 253 -19.41 8.94 -17.50
N GLU A 254 -19.98 9.45 -16.41
CA GLU A 254 -20.59 10.80 -16.36
C GLU A 254 -19.56 11.93 -16.16
N GLY A 255 -18.27 11.59 -16.09
CA GLY A 255 -17.19 12.56 -15.91
C GLY A 255 -17.00 12.98 -14.45
N ILE A 256 -17.65 12.33 -13.50
CA ILE A 256 -17.44 12.55 -12.06
C ILE A 256 -16.22 11.74 -11.63
N ILE A 257 -15.20 12.42 -11.12
CA ILE A 257 -13.97 11.79 -10.59
C ILE A 257 -13.98 11.97 -9.07
N PRO A 258 -14.47 10.99 -8.30
CA PRO A 258 -14.46 11.05 -6.85
C PRO A 258 -13.03 11.14 -6.30
N ALA A 259 -12.87 11.75 -5.14
CA ALA A 259 -11.63 11.69 -4.38
C ALA A 259 -11.31 10.23 -4.00
N GLY A 260 -12.33 9.50 -3.53
CA GLY A 260 -12.25 8.07 -3.26
C GLY A 260 -13.54 7.35 -3.66
N LEU A 261 -13.42 6.13 -4.16
CA LEU A 261 -14.56 5.28 -4.49
C LEU A 261 -14.24 3.84 -4.08
N GLU A 262 -14.78 3.47 -2.92
CA GLU A 262 -14.46 2.25 -2.21
C GLU A 262 -15.61 1.27 -2.20
N MET A 263 -15.30 -0.03 -2.20
CA MET A 263 -16.32 -1.08 -2.11
C MET A 263 -15.94 -2.12 -1.07
N MET A 264 -16.95 -2.66 -0.39
CA MET A 264 -16.85 -3.81 0.51
C MET A 264 -17.95 -4.81 0.16
N ASP A 265 -17.64 -6.12 0.24
CA ASP A 265 -18.64 -7.18 0.17
C ASP A 265 -19.31 -7.43 1.54
N GLN A 266 -20.35 -8.29 1.55
CA GLN A 266 -21.13 -8.56 2.75
C GLN A 266 -20.28 -9.01 3.94
N LEU A 267 -19.31 -9.90 3.72
CA LEU A 267 -18.46 -10.40 4.81
C LEU A 267 -17.63 -9.27 5.45
N ALA A 268 -17.08 -8.38 4.63
CA ALA A 268 -16.33 -7.22 5.10
C ALA A 268 -17.24 -6.18 5.77
N ILE A 269 -18.47 -5.97 5.25
CA ILE A 269 -19.46 -5.06 5.85
C ILE A 269 -19.83 -5.53 7.26
N VAL A 270 -20.18 -6.81 7.41
CA VAL A 270 -20.55 -7.39 8.71
C VAL A 270 -19.41 -7.29 9.71
N ALA A 271 -18.19 -7.64 9.29
CA ALA A 271 -17.02 -7.55 10.16
C ALA A 271 -16.72 -6.10 10.59
N ALA A 272 -16.78 -5.15 9.67
CA ALA A 272 -16.54 -3.74 9.95
C ALA A 272 -17.62 -3.15 10.88
N GLU A 273 -18.90 -3.46 10.64
CA GLU A 273 -19.99 -2.98 11.47
C GLU A 273 -19.92 -3.52 12.91
N ASP A 274 -19.63 -4.82 13.08
CA ASP A 274 -19.43 -5.41 14.42
C ASP A 274 -18.23 -4.80 15.16
N PHE A 275 -17.24 -4.31 14.42
CA PHE A 275 -16.02 -3.74 15.00
C PHE A 275 -16.16 -2.27 15.39
N VAL A 276 -16.82 -1.43 14.57
CA VAL A 276 -16.82 0.05 14.76
C VAL A 276 -18.21 0.68 14.89
N HIS A 277 -19.28 -0.04 14.58
CA HIS A 277 -20.67 0.44 14.61
C HIS A 277 -20.85 1.73 13.76
N ALA A 278 -20.48 1.64 12.50
CA ALA A 278 -20.56 2.76 11.54
C ALA A 278 -21.97 3.01 11.01
N GLY A 279 -22.91 2.11 11.32
CA GLY A 279 -24.30 2.13 10.82
C GLY A 279 -24.39 1.59 9.39
N TYR A 280 -23.55 0.63 9.04
CA TYR A 280 -23.60 -0.06 7.76
C TYR A 280 -24.75 -1.07 7.71
N PRO A 281 -25.49 -1.16 6.60
CA PRO A 281 -26.52 -2.16 6.42
C PRO A 281 -25.91 -3.55 6.19
N VAL A 282 -25.96 -4.41 7.22
CA VAL A 282 -25.32 -5.74 7.23
C VAL A 282 -25.97 -6.75 6.27
N GLU A 283 -27.18 -6.45 5.79
CA GLU A 283 -27.91 -7.21 4.76
C GLU A 283 -27.42 -6.92 3.33
N ALA A 284 -26.55 -5.92 3.15
CA ALA A 284 -26.06 -5.55 1.83
C ALA A 284 -25.07 -6.57 1.29
N GLU A 285 -25.22 -6.98 0.03
CA GLU A 285 -24.24 -7.78 -0.71
C GLU A 285 -23.00 -6.94 -1.09
N ALA A 286 -23.19 -5.64 -1.31
CA ALA A 286 -22.14 -4.68 -1.56
C ALA A 286 -22.44 -3.30 -0.98
N LEU A 287 -21.43 -2.65 -0.44
CA LEU A 287 -21.46 -1.27 0.05
C LEU A 287 -20.46 -0.43 -0.73
N LEU A 288 -20.91 0.69 -1.29
CA LEU A 288 -20.06 1.70 -1.90
C LEU A 288 -19.93 2.93 -0.99
N LEU A 289 -18.72 3.46 -0.90
CA LEU A 289 -18.40 4.76 -0.32
C LEU A 289 -17.79 5.64 -1.42
N CYS A 290 -18.46 6.71 -1.78
CA CYS A 290 -18.01 7.66 -2.79
C CYS A 290 -17.70 8.99 -2.12
N GLU A 291 -16.43 9.35 -2.00
CA GLU A 291 -16.01 10.66 -1.49
C GLU A 291 -15.82 11.65 -2.62
N LEU A 292 -16.44 12.80 -2.47
CA LEU A 292 -16.35 13.93 -3.38
C LEU A 292 -15.74 15.10 -2.62
N ASP A 293 -14.68 15.69 -3.16
CA ASP A 293 -13.97 16.80 -2.56
C ASP A 293 -13.62 17.88 -3.58
N GLY A 294 -13.46 19.13 -3.12
CA GLY A 294 -13.14 20.27 -3.97
C GLY A 294 -13.78 21.58 -3.51
N ASP A 295 -14.30 22.35 -4.47
CA ASP A 295 -15.11 23.56 -4.20
C ASP A 295 -16.47 23.17 -3.60
N GLU A 296 -16.96 23.95 -2.64
CA GLU A 296 -18.19 23.62 -1.90
C GLU A 296 -19.41 23.41 -2.83
N ARG A 297 -19.53 24.22 -3.87
CA ARG A 297 -20.64 24.17 -4.82
C ARG A 297 -20.54 22.93 -5.72
N GLU A 298 -19.35 22.66 -6.22
CA GLU A 298 -19.08 21.48 -7.06
C GLU A 298 -19.33 20.18 -6.28
N VAL A 299 -18.87 20.12 -5.04
CA VAL A 299 -19.08 18.97 -4.15
C VAL A 299 -20.57 18.75 -3.88
N GLN A 300 -21.35 19.82 -3.69
CA GLN A 300 -22.80 19.71 -3.49
C GLN A 300 -23.51 19.18 -4.73
N ASP A 301 -23.19 19.72 -5.91
CA ASP A 301 -23.80 19.33 -7.18
C ASP A 301 -23.47 17.86 -7.51
N TYR A 302 -22.21 17.45 -7.35
CA TYR A 302 -21.79 16.06 -7.57
C TYR A 302 -22.36 15.09 -6.54
N ALA A 303 -22.44 15.47 -5.26
CA ALA A 303 -23.03 14.60 -4.23
C ALA A 303 -24.51 14.30 -4.54
N GLN A 304 -25.26 15.32 -4.97
CA GLN A 304 -26.64 15.13 -5.39
C GLN A 304 -26.72 14.20 -6.63
N ARG A 305 -25.87 14.43 -7.63
CA ARG A 305 -25.89 13.59 -8.84
C ARG A 305 -25.49 12.14 -8.55
N VAL A 306 -24.50 11.92 -7.71
CA VAL A 306 -24.08 10.57 -7.28
C VAL A 306 -25.20 9.89 -6.49
N GLU A 307 -25.88 10.61 -5.58
CA GLU A 307 -27.03 10.07 -4.85
C GLU A 307 -28.13 9.61 -5.81
N GLU A 308 -28.50 10.43 -6.81
CA GLU A 308 -29.48 10.07 -7.84
C GLU A 308 -29.05 8.81 -8.62
N LEU A 309 -27.78 8.74 -9.06
CA LEU A 309 -27.23 7.59 -9.77
C LEU A 309 -27.29 6.30 -8.95
N MET A 310 -26.98 6.38 -7.65
CA MET A 310 -27.05 5.20 -6.77
C MET A 310 -28.50 4.64 -6.71
N TRP A 311 -29.50 5.54 -6.58
CA TRP A 311 -30.92 5.13 -6.62
C TRP A 311 -31.32 4.58 -7.99
N GLU A 312 -30.93 5.25 -9.09
CA GLU A 312 -31.23 4.80 -10.47
C GLU A 312 -30.68 3.38 -10.73
N LEU A 313 -29.56 3.03 -10.13
CA LEU A 313 -28.86 1.76 -10.31
C LEU A 313 -29.24 0.69 -9.27
N GLY A 314 -30.27 0.97 -8.45
CA GLY A 314 -30.91 -0.02 -7.61
C GLY A 314 -30.28 -0.20 -6.25
N ALA A 315 -29.61 0.83 -5.71
CA ALA A 315 -29.31 0.85 -4.28
C ALA A 315 -30.61 0.80 -3.47
N PHE A 316 -30.64 0.01 -2.41
CA PHE A 316 -31.80 -0.03 -1.51
C PHE A 316 -31.68 0.95 -0.34
N GLN A 317 -30.48 1.47 -0.09
CA GLN A 317 -30.22 2.51 0.87
C GLN A 317 -29.12 3.44 0.35
N VAL A 318 -29.34 4.76 0.46
CA VAL A 318 -28.34 5.78 0.17
C VAL A 318 -28.31 6.80 1.31
N ARG A 319 -27.12 7.18 1.75
CA ARG A 319 -26.91 8.22 2.76
C ARG A 319 -25.78 9.14 2.31
N VAL A 320 -26.01 10.45 2.42
CA VAL A 320 -24.99 11.49 2.18
C VAL A 320 -24.56 12.06 3.53
N SER A 321 -23.25 12.12 3.79
CA SER A 321 -22.74 12.69 5.04
C SER A 321 -23.11 14.18 5.15
N LYS A 322 -23.65 14.58 6.31
CA LYS A 322 -24.09 15.96 6.57
C LYS A 322 -23.11 16.74 7.44
N THR A 323 -22.33 16.02 8.23
CA THR A 323 -21.32 16.58 9.13
C THR A 323 -19.98 15.89 8.93
N GLU A 324 -18.93 16.48 9.44
CA GLU A 324 -17.60 15.89 9.40
C GLU A 324 -17.54 14.59 10.20
N GLU A 325 -18.24 14.53 11.35
CA GLU A 325 -18.31 13.32 12.19
C GLU A 325 -18.97 12.15 11.45
N GLU A 326 -20.03 12.41 10.66
CA GLU A 326 -20.66 11.36 9.83
C GLU A 326 -19.71 10.88 8.73
N LYS A 327 -18.98 11.79 8.09
CA LYS A 327 -17.96 11.46 7.08
C LYS A 327 -16.88 10.57 7.70
N GLU A 328 -16.32 10.99 8.83
CA GLU A 328 -15.30 10.23 9.54
C GLU A 328 -15.82 8.84 9.97
N LEU A 329 -17.07 8.74 10.41
CA LEU A 329 -17.68 7.49 10.82
C LEU A 329 -17.80 6.51 9.64
N PHE A 330 -18.24 6.97 8.45
CA PHE A 330 -18.28 6.14 7.24
C PHE A 330 -16.88 5.62 6.88
N TRP A 331 -15.88 6.49 6.90
CA TRP A 331 -14.51 6.09 6.65
C TRP A 331 -13.91 5.18 7.71
N LYS A 332 -14.27 5.38 8.97
CA LYS A 332 -13.77 4.56 10.08
C LYS A 332 -14.11 3.09 9.88
N GLY A 333 -15.33 2.76 9.43
CA GLY A 333 -15.71 1.39 9.10
C GLY A 333 -14.82 0.80 8.01
N ARG A 334 -14.65 1.50 6.88
CA ARG A 334 -13.81 1.06 5.76
C ARG A 334 -12.33 0.90 6.14
N LYS A 335 -11.77 1.89 6.84
CA LYS A 335 -10.36 1.86 7.29
C LYS A 335 -10.10 0.77 8.34
N SER A 336 -11.14 0.34 9.05
CA SER A 336 -11.05 -0.73 10.07
C SER A 336 -11.33 -2.12 9.51
N ALA A 337 -11.60 -2.29 8.23
CA ALA A 337 -11.98 -3.57 7.64
C ALA A 337 -10.89 -4.66 7.86
N PHE A 338 -9.61 -4.34 7.64
CA PHE A 338 -8.51 -5.28 7.88
C PHE A 338 -8.43 -5.78 9.34
N PRO A 339 -8.33 -4.93 10.37
CA PRO A 339 -8.35 -5.39 11.75
C PRO A 339 -9.69 -6.03 12.16
N ALA A 340 -10.81 -5.64 11.55
CA ALA A 340 -12.11 -6.25 11.80
C ALA A 340 -12.16 -7.71 11.32
N ILE A 341 -11.59 -8.00 10.15
CA ILE A 341 -11.45 -9.36 9.61
C ILE A 341 -10.65 -10.26 10.54
N GLY A 342 -9.63 -9.73 11.23
CA GLY A 342 -8.87 -10.47 12.25
C GLY A 342 -9.70 -10.98 13.44
N ARG A 343 -10.95 -10.52 13.62
CA ARG A 343 -11.88 -11.07 14.63
C ARG A 343 -12.65 -12.29 14.15
N ILE A 344 -12.74 -12.50 12.84
CA ILE A 344 -13.50 -13.60 12.25
C ILE A 344 -12.61 -14.71 11.68
N SER A 345 -11.31 -14.44 11.56
CA SER A 345 -10.29 -15.43 11.20
C SER A 345 -8.96 -15.06 11.87
N PRO A 346 -8.22 -16.03 12.43
CA PRO A 346 -6.92 -15.76 13.04
C PRO A 346 -5.88 -15.27 12.03
N ASP A 347 -5.96 -15.76 10.78
CA ASP A 347 -5.06 -15.42 9.71
C ASP A 347 -5.83 -15.06 8.45
N TYR A 348 -5.20 -14.27 7.58
CA TYR A 348 -5.67 -14.02 6.22
C TYR A 348 -4.49 -13.86 5.26
N TYR A 349 -4.66 -14.31 4.04
CA TYR A 349 -3.75 -14.09 2.93
C TYR A 349 -4.29 -12.93 2.09
N CYS A 350 -3.66 -11.76 2.21
CA CYS A 350 -4.04 -10.58 1.46
C CYS A 350 -3.34 -10.61 0.11
N MET A 351 -4.12 -10.38 -0.93
CA MET A 351 -3.60 -10.21 -2.28
C MET A 351 -3.80 -8.77 -2.72
N ASP A 352 -3.01 -8.34 -3.68
CA ASP A 352 -3.10 -7.03 -4.30
C ASP A 352 -3.03 -7.19 -5.81
N GLY A 353 -3.99 -6.61 -6.52
CA GLY A 353 -4.03 -6.69 -7.97
C GLY A 353 -4.99 -5.70 -8.58
N THR A 354 -4.61 -5.11 -9.70
CA THR A 354 -5.41 -4.11 -10.40
C THR A 354 -6.09 -4.73 -11.61
N ILE A 355 -7.35 -4.41 -11.82
CA ILE A 355 -8.15 -4.87 -12.96
C ILE A 355 -8.85 -3.69 -13.65
N PRO A 356 -9.21 -3.82 -14.93
CA PRO A 356 -10.11 -2.87 -15.56
C PRO A 356 -11.46 -2.80 -14.83
N ARG A 357 -11.88 -1.60 -14.43
CA ARG A 357 -13.12 -1.37 -13.64
C ARG A 357 -14.36 -2.10 -14.17
N LYS A 358 -14.52 -2.16 -15.50
CA LYS A 358 -15.65 -2.87 -16.15
C LYS A 358 -15.66 -4.39 -15.90
N ARG A 359 -14.56 -4.96 -15.36
CA ARG A 359 -14.44 -6.39 -15.03
C ARG A 359 -14.72 -6.69 -13.57
N LEU A 360 -14.96 -5.67 -12.76
CA LEU A 360 -15.09 -5.77 -11.32
C LEU A 360 -16.07 -6.87 -10.87
N ALA A 361 -17.31 -6.80 -11.34
CA ALA A 361 -18.34 -7.78 -10.97
C ALA A 361 -17.99 -9.20 -11.45
N GLN A 362 -17.39 -9.34 -12.64
CA GLN A 362 -16.96 -10.64 -13.16
C GLN A 362 -15.87 -11.26 -12.27
N VAL A 363 -14.90 -10.46 -11.82
CA VAL A 363 -13.81 -10.94 -10.95
C VAL A 363 -14.37 -11.33 -9.58
N LEU A 364 -15.27 -10.53 -9.00
CA LEU A 364 -15.88 -10.85 -7.72
C LEU A 364 -16.70 -12.15 -7.75
N SER A 365 -17.45 -12.40 -8.84
CA SER A 365 -18.16 -13.67 -9.04
C SER A 365 -17.17 -14.84 -9.12
N ALA A 366 -16.06 -14.69 -9.85
CA ALA A 366 -15.02 -15.72 -9.91
C ALA A 366 -14.36 -15.96 -8.54
N MET A 367 -14.17 -14.93 -7.72
CA MET A 367 -13.67 -15.07 -6.34
C MET A 367 -14.62 -15.88 -5.46
N GLN A 368 -15.92 -15.70 -5.60
CA GLN A 368 -16.93 -16.49 -4.88
C GLN A 368 -16.90 -17.98 -5.32
N GLU A 369 -16.75 -18.25 -6.61
CA GLU A 369 -16.61 -19.63 -7.13
C GLU A 369 -15.32 -20.29 -6.61
N MET A 370 -14.22 -19.54 -6.57
CA MET A 370 -12.95 -20.03 -6.02
C MET A 370 -13.07 -20.25 -4.51
N SER A 371 -13.73 -19.38 -3.75
CA SER A 371 -14.02 -19.55 -2.34
C SER A 371 -14.70 -20.91 -2.06
N ALA A 372 -15.73 -21.24 -2.85
CA ALA A 372 -16.40 -22.52 -2.75
C ALA A 372 -15.50 -23.71 -3.16
N THR A 373 -14.64 -23.52 -4.16
CA THR A 373 -13.73 -24.59 -4.67
C THR A 373 -12.65 -24.95 -3.66
N TYR A 374 -12.08 -23.95 -2.99
CA TYR A 374 -11.00 -24.14 -2.02
C TYR A 374 -11.52 -24.34 -0.58
N ASP A 375 -12.83 -24.24 -0.36
CA ASP A 375 -13.46 -24.29 0.96
C ASP A 375 -12.81 -23.31 1.96
N LEU A 376 -12.61 -22.06 1.49
CA LEU A 376 -12.07 -20.96 2.27
C LEU A 376 -12.92 -19.71 2.02
N ARG A 377 -13.22 -18.96 3.08
CA ARG A 377 -13.93 -17.69 2.96
C ARG A 377 -13.00 -16.62 2.38
N VAL A 378 -13.57 -15.71 1.61
CA VAL A 378 -12.87 -14.51 1.13
C VAL A 378 -13.69 -13.28 1.47
N ALA A 379 -13.04 -12.25 2.00
CA ALA A 379 -13.62 -10.94 2.20
C ALA A 379 -13.00 -9.96 1.20
N ASN A 380 -13.82 -9.18 0.51
CA ASN A 380 -13.35 -8.24 -0.50
C ASN A 380 -13.51 -6.80 -0.02
N VAL A 381 -12.37 -6.10 0.03
CA VAL A 381 -12.27 -4.70 0.44
C VAL A 381 -11.33 -4.02 -0.53
N PHE A 382 -11.80 -3.07 -1.35
CA PHE A 382 -10.99 -2.58 -2.45
C PHE A 382 -11.32 -1.16 -2.93
N HIS A 383 -10.38 -0.60 -3.69
CA HIS A 383 -10.49 0.69 -4.35
C HIS A 383 -11.25 0.51 -5.67
N ALA A 384 -12.59 0.59 -5.62
CA ALA A 384 -13.42 0.36 -6.82
C ALA A 384 -13.19 1.41 -7.91
N GLY A 385 -12.75 2.62 -7.52
CA GLY A 385 -12.51 3.73 -8.42
C GLY A 385 -11.35 3.53 -9.39
N ASP A 386 -10.27 2.89 -8.97
CA ASP A 386 -9.09 2.61 -9.79
C ASP A 386 -8.97 1.12 -10.18
N GLY A 387 -9.81 0.26 -9.60
CA GLY A 387 -9.84 -1.16 -9.91
C GLY A 387 -8.82 -1.98 -9.13
N ASN A 388 -8.22 -1.42 -8.08
CA ASN A 388 -7.29 -2.12 -7.22
C ASN A 388 -8.02 -2.95 -6.16
N LEU A 389 -7.86 -4.27 -6.22
CA LEU A 389 -8.56 -5.27 -5.41
C LEU A 389 -7.65 -5.83 -4.31
N HIS A 390 -8.21 -5.96 -3.10
CA HIS A 390 -7.53 -6.58 -1.96
C HIS A 390 -8.38 -7.73 -1.40
N PRO A 391 -8.50 -8.87 -2.10
CA PRO A 391 -9.18 -10.03 -1.54
C PRO A 391 -8.38 -10.56 -0.34
N LEU A 392 -9.09 -10.77 0.77
CA LEU A 392 -8.58 -11.34 2.01
C LEU A 392 -9.06 -12.79 2.10
N ILE A 393 -8.20 -13.74 1.77
CA ILE A 393 -8.49 -15.17 1.87
C ILE A 393 -8.29 -15.59 3.33
N LEU A 394 -9.35 -15.98 3.99
CA LEU A 394 -9.36 -16.28 5.42
C LEU A 394 -8.94 -17.72 5.68
N PHE A 395 -8.02 -17.95 6.61
CA PHE A 395 -7.56 -19.27 7.01
C PHE A 395 -7.10 -19.30 8.47
N ASP A 396 -6.83 -20.48 9.00
CA ASP A 396 -6.20 -20.71 10.29
C ASP A 396 -4.91 -21.51 10.07
N ALA A 397 -3.76 -20.89 10.27
CA ALA A 397 -2.44 -21.53 10.12
C ALA A 397 -2.23 -22.71 11.09
N ASN A 398 -3.04 -22.84 12.15
CA ASN A 398 -2.99 -23.98 13.06
C ASN A 398 -3.75 -25.20 12.53
N VAL A 399 -4.57 -25.04 11.49
CA VAL A 399 -5.30 -26.14 10.84
C VAL A 399 -4.44 -26.67 9.69
N PRO A 400 -3.98 -27.97 9.77
CA PRO A 400 -3.13 -28.53 8.73
C PRO A 400 -3.76 -28.46 7.33
N GLY A 401 -3.04 -27.93 6.37
CA GLY A 401 -3.44 -27.81 4.96
C GLY A 401 -4.27 -26.58 4.62
N GLU A 402 -4.67 -25.74 5.60
CA GLU A 402 -5.40 -24.49 5.29
C GLU A 402 -4.49 -23.45 4.64
N PHE A 403 -3.27 -23.29 5.14
CA PHE A 403 -2.33 -22.35 4.55
C PHE A 403 -2.00 -22.69 3.10
N GLU A 404 -1.71 -23.97 2.81
CA GLU A 404 -1.42 -24.43 1.45
C GLU A 404 -2.63 -24.26 0.51
N ARG A 405 -3.87 -24.42 1.02
CA ARG A 405 -5.08 -24.10 0.24
C ARG A 405 -5.23 -22.59 0.01
N ALA A 406 -4.89 -21.76 1.00
CA ALA A 406 -4.93 -20.32 0.85
C ALA A 406 -3.88 -19.82 -0.17
N GLU A 407 -2.66 -20.38 -0.16
CA GLU A 407 -1.65 -20.09 -1.18
C GLU A 407 -2.12 -20.52 -2.59
N ALA A 408 -2.67 -21.73 -2.71
CA ALA A 408 -3.17 -22.25 -3.99
C ALA A 408 -4.34 -21.37 -4.51
N PHE A 409 -5.26 -20.98 -3.65
CA PHE A 409 -6.34 -20.03 -3.98
C PHE A 409 -5.74 -18.69 -4.43
N GLY A 410 -4.79 -18.14 -3.66
CA GLY A 410 -4.11 -16.91 -3.98
C GLY A 410 -3.41 -16.93 -5.35
N ALA A 411 -2.66 -17.99 -5.65
CA ALA A 411 -1.96 -18.16 -6.92
C ALA A 411 -2.91 -18.16 -8.13
N VAL A 412 -4.07 -18.85 -8.02
CA VAL A 412 -5.09 -18.88 -9.08
C VAL A 412 -5.78 -17.52 -9.20
N SER A 413 -6.13 -16.89 -8.07
CA SER A 413 -6.73 -15.57 -8.04
C SER A 413 -5.82 -14.53 -8.70
N TYR A 414 -4.53 -14.52 -8.37
CA TYR A 414 -3.54 -13.62 -8.96
C TYR A 414 -3.39 -13.83 -10.46
N THR A 415 -3.34 -15.08 -10.92
CA THR A 415 -3.30 -15.40 -12.35
C THR A 415 -4.55 -14.92 -13.05
N HIS A 416 -5.72 -15.04 -12.43
CA HIS A 416 -6.99 -14.58 -12.97
C HIS A 416 -7.06 -13.06 -13.06
N LEU A 417 -6.63 -12.36 -12.01
CA LEU A 417 -6.51 -10.90 -11.99
C LEU A 417 -5.58 -10.41 -13.10
N ARG A 418 -4.36 -10.95 -13.22
CA ARG A 418 -3.41 -10.60 -14.29
C ARG A 418 -3.90 -10.92 -15.70
N ALA A 419 -4.67 -11.97 -15.89
CA ALA A 419 -5.26 -12.25 -17.18
C ALA A 419 -6.22 -11.15 -17.66
N HIS A 420 -6.85 -10.43 -16.72
CA HIS A 420 -7.68 -9.27 -17.03
C HIS A 420 -6.85 -8.00 -17.26
N GLU A 421 -5.72 -7.81 -16.57
CA GLU A 421 -4.78 -6.69 -16.81
C GLU A 421 -4.20 -6.75 -18.23
N THR A 422 -3.70 -7.91 -18.65
CA THR A 422 -2.98 -8.08 -19.92
C THR A 422 -3.84 -7.93 -21.17
N GLN A 423 -5.13 -8.19 -21.09
CA GLN A 423 -6.01 -8.07 -22.26
C GLN A 423 -6.27 -6.62 -22.71
N GLU A 424 -6.06 -5.62 -21.84
CA GLU A 424 -6.28 -4.21 -22.18
C GLU A 424 -4.99 -3.42 -22.42
N VAL A 425 -3.88 -3.77 -21.80
CA VAL A 425 -2.58 -3.10 -22.02
C VAL A 425 -2.07 -3.32 -23.44
N ILE A 426 -2.42 -4.44 -24.10
CA ILE A 426 -2.07 -4.73 -25.50
C ILE A 426 -2.89 -3.88 -26.49
N SER A 427 -4.01 -3.26 -26.08
CA SER A 427 -4.85 -2.45 -26.96
C SER A 427 -4.45 -0.97 -27.04
N TYR A 428 -3.44 -0.54 -26.29
CA TYR A 428 -2.89 0.84 -26.28
C TYR A 428 -1.42 0.93 -26.72
N ALA A 429 -0.84 -0.16 -27.25
CA ALA A 429 0.51 -0.18 -27.79
C ALA A 429 0.51 0.09 -29.32
#